data_682bf4a9f41f2f2412435511beaa99d0
#
_entry.id   682bf4a9f41f2f2412435511beaa99d0
#
_cell.length_a   1.000
_cell.length_b   1.000
_cell.length_c   1.000
_cell.angle_alpha   90.00
_cell.angle_beta   90.00
_cell.angle_gamma   90.00
#
_symmetry.space_group_name_H-M   'P 1'
#
loop_
_entity.id
_entity.type
_entity.pdbx_description
1 polymer ?
#
loop_
_entity_poly.entity_id
_entity_poly.type
_entity_poly.pdbx_seq_one_letter_code
_entity_poly.pdbx_strand_id
1 'polypeptide(L)'
;MTPVAIADFPFGPSTSTTPLPSDCKSILSDSILTTLQGIPLNAPGMGGGIRPDSSRVCVWADPGASRTSLVTVVGYSPEREARDALYLLGVDDGYLCYEPDEGLRCEKSGTDDLGLPVGRTVYWRDGVAIDTQYSNLAPQGYTAAIVSKIWG
;
A
#
# COMPACT_ATOMS: atom_id res chain seq x y z
N MET A 1 -21.00 -8.56 1.20
CA MET A 1 -19.75 -7.90 1.58
C MET A 1 -19.36 -6.89 0.51
N THR A 2 -18.97 -5.71 0.92
CA THR A 2 -18.52 -4.67 0.00
C THR A 2 -17.00 -4.68 -0.04
N PRO A 3 -16.37 -4.72 -1.24
CA PRO A 3 -14.92 -4.60 -1.34
C PRO A 3 -14.41 -3.30 -0.70
N VAL A 4 -13.21 -3.35 -0.15
CA VAL A 4 -12.55 -2.14 0.34
C VAL A 4 -12.22 -1.25 -0.86
N ALA A 5 -12.54 0.05 -0.76
CA ALA A 5 -12.21 0.99 -1.81
C ALA A 5 -10.69 1.15 -1.92
N ILE A 6 -10.16 1.07 -3.14
CA ILE A 6 -8.73 1.16 -3.42
C ILE A 6 -8.52 2.33 -4.38
N ALA A 7 -7.69 3.28 -3.99
CA ALA A 7 -7.37 4.43 -4.84
C ALA A 7 -6.53 4.01 -6.04
N ASP A 8 -6.68 4.73 -7.15
CA ASP A 8 -5.93 4.46 -8.36
C ASP A 8 -4.49 4.96 -8.24
N PHE A 9 -3.55 4.12 -8.68
CA PHE A 9 -2.17 4.48 -8.90
C PHE A 9 -1.70 3.75 -10.17
N PRO A 10 -0.79 4.34 -10.97
CA PRO A 10 -0.41 3.74 -12.26
C PRO A 10 0.52 2.55 -12.09
N PHE A 11 -0.05 1.37 -11.91
CA PHE A 11 0.66 0.10 -11.94
C PHE A 11 0.67 -0.44 -13.36
N GLY A 12 1.75 -1.11 -13.73
CA GLY A 12 1.91 -1.71 -15.05
C GLY A 12 3.36 -2.07 -15.33
N PRO A 13 3.65 -2.63 -16.52
CA PRO A 13 5.02 -3.03 -16.86
C PRO A 13 5.99 -1.87 -16.76
N SER A 14 7.14 -2.11 -16.15
CA SER A 14 8.25 -1.16 -16.07
C SER A 14 9.54 -1.84 -16.52
N THR A 15 10.63 -1.08 -16.57
CA THR A 15 11.95 -1.62 -16.89
C THR A 15 12.63 -2.24 -15.66
N SER A 16 11.97 -2.28 -14.54
CA SER A 16 12.53 -2.79 -13.29
C SER A 16 12.85 -4.27 -13.37
N THR A 17 14.00 -4.65 -12.82
CA THR A 17 14.39 -6.04 -12.61
C THR A 17 14.32 -6.43 -11.14
N THR A 18 13.81 -5.55 -10.28
CA THR A 18 13.66 -5.82 -8.86
C THR A 18 12.66 -6.96 -8.66
N PRO A 19 13.07 -8.07 -8.01
CA PRO A 19 12.13 -9.15 -7.75
C PRO A 19 11.11 -8.74 -6.68
N LEU A 20 9.85 -9.13 -6.89
CA LEU A 20 8.78 -8.88 -5.93
C LEU A 20 8.45 -10.15 -5.16
N PRO A 21 8.15 -10.04 -3.85
CA PRO A 21 7.69 -11.18 -3.07
C PRO A 21 6.43 -11.82 -3.66
N SER A 22 6.31 -13.14 -3.53
CA SER A 22 5.27 -13.91 -4.20
C SER A 22 3.88 -13.79 -3.57
N ASP A 23 3.81 -13.44 -2.29
CA ASP A 23 2.53 -13.36 -1.57
C ASP A 23 2.53 -12.21 -0.56
N CYS A 24 1.36 -11.96 0.02
CA CYS A 24 1.15 -10.82 0.92
C CYS A 24 1.92 -10.92 2.23
N LYS A 25 2.14 -12.13 2.74
CA LYS A 25 2.86 -12.28 4.01
C LYS A 25 4.36 -12.14 3.83
N SER A 26 4.90 -12.51 2.68
CA SER A 26 6.33 -12.41 2.43
C SER A 26 6.83 -10.99 2.18
N ILE A 27 5.93 -10.01 2.02
CA ILE A 27 6.34 -8.60 1.97
C ILE A 27 6.49 -7.96 3.36
N LEU A 28 6.11 -8.68 4.42
CA LEU A 28 6.07 -8.12 5.78
C LEU A 28 7.11 -8.76 6.68
N SER A 29 7.52 -8.01 7.71
CA SER A 29 8.40 -8.52 8.76
C SER A 29 7.61 -9.36 9.76
N ASP A 30 8.31 -10.19 10.55
CA ASP A 30 7.68 -10.99 11.59
C ASP A 30 6.95 -10.13 12.62
N SER A 31 7.50 -8.97 12.97
CA SER A 31 6.87 -8.07 13.93
C SER A 31 5.56 -7.50 13.41
N ILE A 32 5.49 -7.14 12.13
CA ILE A 32 4.26 -6.68 11.50
C ILE A 32 3.23 -7.80 11.43
N LEU A 33 3.64 -9.01 11.04
CA LEU A 33 2.75 -10.16 11.01
C LEU A 33 2.16 -10.47 12.39
N THR A 34 2.95 -10.32 13.45
CA THR A 34 2.46 -10.48 14.82
C THR A 34 1.40 -9.43 15.16
N THR A 35 1.63 -8.18 14.77
CA THR A 35 0.64 -7.09 14.96
C THR A 35 -0.67 -7.39 14.23
N LEU A 36 -0.60 -8.00 13.04
CA LEU A 36 -1.77 -8.32 12.23
C LEU A 36 -2.40 -9.68 12.58
N GLN A 37 -1.85 -10.39 13.55
CA GLN A 37 -2.34 -11.71 13.94
C GLN A 37 -3.81 -11.64 14.33
N GLY A 38 -4.62 -12.57 13.80
CA GLY A 38 -6.05 -12.60 14.04
C GLY A 38 -6.88 -11.76 13.08
N ILE A 39 -6.25 -10.93 12.25
CA ILE A 39 -6.96 -10.15 11.23
C ILE A 39 -6.95 -10.94 9.92
N PRO A 40 -8.12 -11.20 9.30
CA PRO A 40 -8.16 -11.94 8.04
C PRO A 40 -7.40 -11.24 6.92
N LEU A 41 -6.68 -12.02 6.12
CA LEU A 41 -6.00 -11.56 4.92
C LEU A 41 -6.78 -12.00 3.69
N ASN A 42 -7.12 -11.06 2.82
CA ASN A 42 -7.82 -11.30 1.57
C ASN A 42 -9.08 -12.14 1.74
N ALA A 43 -9.90 -11.79 2.72
CA ALA A 43 -11.20 -12.45 2.91
C ALA A 43 -12.03 -12.34 1.63
N PRO A 44 -12.83 -13.37 1.30
CA PRO A 44 -13.63 -13.38 0.06
C PRO A 44 -14.49 -12.13 -0.09
N GLY A 45 -14.51 -11.56 -1.29
CA GLY A 45 -15.31 -10.38 -1.60
C GLY A 45 -14.73 -9.05 -1.15
N MET A 46 -13.52 -9.02 -0.59
CA MET A 46 -12.90 -7.77 -0.08
C MET A 46 -12.00 -7.08 -1.10
N GLY A 47 -11.75 -7.68 -2.26
CA GLY A 47 -10.99 -7.04 -3.34
C GLY A 47 -9.50 -7.40 -3.39
N GLY A 48 -9.04 -8.34 -2.56
CA GLY A 48 -7.64 -8.79 -2.59
C GLY A 48 -7.33 -9.74 -3.74
N GLY A 49 -6.05 -9.89 -4.04
CA GLY A 49 -5.56 -10.81 -5.05
C GLY A 49 -4.65 -10.16 -6.09
N ILE A 50 -4.35 -10.89 -7.14
CA ILE A 50 -3.49 -10.40 -8.24
C ILE A 50 -4.37 -9.77 -9.31
N ARG A 51 -4.03 -8.53 -9.72
CA ARG A 51 -4.77 -7.81 -10.76
C ARG A 51 -4.21 -8.13 -12.15
N PRO A 52 -4.96 -7.80 -13.23
CA PRO A 52 -4.48 -8.03 -14.61
C PRO A 52 -3.13 -7.37 -14.92
N ASP A 53 -2.79 -6.26 -14.28
CA ASP A 53 -1.50 -5.58 -14.43
C ASP A 53 -0.37 -6.23 -13.62
N SER A 54 -0.63 -7.37 -13.01
CA SER A 54 0.29 -8.14 -12.14
C SER A 54 0.56 -7.48 -10.78
N SER A 55 -0.09 -6.37 -10.46
CA SER A 55 0.01 -5.82 -9.11
C SER A 55 -0.73 -6.72 -8.12
N ARG A 56 -0.21 -6.78 -6.90
CA ARG A 56 -0.77 -7.62 -5.85
C ARG A 56 -1.49 -6.76 -4.84
N VAL A 57 -2.75 -7.08 -4.57
CA VAL A 57 -3.56 -6.38 -3.59
C VAL A 57 -3.67 -7.24 -2.33
N CYS A 58 -3.24 -6.68 -1.20
CA CYS A 58 -3.29 -7.33 0.10
C CYS A 58 -4.26 -6.56 0.99
N VAL A 59 -5.37 -7.19 1.34
CA VAL A 59 -6.42 -6.59 2.17
C VAL A 59 -6.43 -7.28 3.53
N TRP A 60 -5.99 -6.57 4.56
CA TRP A 60 -6.08 -6.99 5.95
C TRP A 60 -7.32 -6.35 6.55
N ALA A 61 -8.38 -7.12 6.68
CA ALA A 61 -9.64 -6.62 7.19
C ALA A 61 -10.55 -7.77 7.63
N ASP A 62 -11.27 -7.54 8.72
CA ASP A 62 -12.36 -8.40 9.12
C ASP A 62 -13.63 -7.88 8.45
N PRO A 63 -14.36 -8.72 7.66
CA PRO A 63 -15.60 -8.27 7.04
C PRO A 63 -16.65 -7.75 8.03
N GLY A 64 -16.58 -8.15 9.29
CA GLY A 64 -17.46 -7.64 10.33
C GLY A 64 -17.06 -6.31 10.92
N ALA A 65 -15.89 -5.76 10.56
CA ALA A 65 -15.36 -4.50 11.09
C ALA A 65 -15.19 -3.50 9.96
N SER A 66 -16.27 -2.90 9.50
CA SER A 66 -16.33 -2.13 8.25
C SER A 66 -15.44 -0.89 8.20
N ARG A 67 -14.96 -0.37 9.35
CA ARG A 67 -14.11 0.82 9.40
C ARG A 67 -12.66 0.51 9.76
N THR A 68 -12.29 -0.77 9.78
CA THR A 68 -10.93 -1.19 10.12
C THR A 68 -10.37 -2.00 8.97
N SER A 69 -9.38 -1.45 8.29
CA SER A 69 -8.74 -2.13 7.16
C SER A 69 -7.34 -1.58 6.92
N LEU A 70 -6.53 -2.43 6.31
CA LEU A 70 -5.19 -2.07 5.85
C LEU A 70 -5.02 -2.70 4.48
N VAL A 71 -4.91 -1.87 3.44
CA VAL A 71 -4.84 -2.32 2.05
C VAL A 71 -3.49 -1.89 1.48
N THR A 72 -2.77 -2.83 0.90
CA THR A 72 -1.51 -2.55 0.22
C THR A 72 -1.56 -3.11 -1.19
N VAL A 73 -1.18 -2.29 -2.15
CA VAL A 73 -0.97 -2.72 -3.54
C VAL A 73 0.53 -2.62 -3.80
N VAL A 74 1.13 -3.72 -4.25
CA VAL A 74 2.55 -3.78 -4.61
C VAL A 74 2.66 -4.25 -6.05
N GLY A 75 3.43 -3.55 -6.85
CA GLY A 75 3.60 -3.93 -8.24
C GLY A 75 4.60 -3.05 -8.95
N TYR A 76 4.85 -3.39 -10.22
CA TYR A 76 5.67 -2.54 -11.07
C TYR A 76 4.89 -1.29 -11.45
N SER A 77 5.61 -0.18 -11.58
CA SER A 77 5.01 1.11 -11.94
C SER A 77 6.05 1.90 -12.73
N PRO A 78 5.75 2.26 -13.99
CA PRO A 78 6.70 2.99 -14.82
C PRO A 78 7.05 4.35 -14.21
N GLU A 79 8.32 4.73 -14.32
CA GLU A 79 8.85 5.93 -13.63
C GLU A 79 8.08 7.20 -13.96
N ARG A 80 7.84 7.45 -15.26
CA ARG A 80 7.19 8.69 -15.67
C ARG A 80 5.77 8.80 -15.08
N GLU A 81 4.99 7.76 -15.24
CA GLU A 81 3.62 7.73 -14.76
C GLU A 81 3.57 7.79 -13.24
N ALA A 82 4.50 7.12 -12.57
CA ALA A 82 4.58 7.15 -11.11
C ALA A 82 4.96 8.53 -10.60
N ARG A 83 5.97 9.18 -11.21
CA ARG A 83 6.39 10.53 -10.80
C ARG A 83 5.28 11.55 -11.02
N ASP A 84 4.58 11.46 -12.15
CA ASP A 84 3.46 12.36 -12.45
C ASP A 84 2.33 12.18 -11.41
N ALA A 85 1.99 10.95 -11.08
CA ALA A 85 0.97 10.66 -10.08
C ALA A 85 1.35 11.18 -8.70
N LEU A 86 2.61 10.96 -8.28
CA LEU A 86 3.10 11.43 -6.99
C LEU A 86 3.13 12.96 -6.92
N TYR A 87 3.52 13.61 -8.02
CA TYR A 87 3.51 15.08 -8.10
C TYR A 87 2.09 15.62 -7.87
N LEU A 88 1.08 15.02 -8.51
CA LEU A 88 -0.31 15.46 -8.36
C LEU A 88 -0.84 15.22 -6.93
N LEU A 89 -0.43 14.15 -6.27
CA LEU A 89 -0.78 13.93 -4.87
C LEU A 89 -0.28 15.09 -4.00
N GLY A 90 0.92 15.57 -4.25
CA GLY A 90 1.50 16.69 -3.49
C GLY A 90 0.81 18.01 -3.78
N VAL A 91 0.60 18.37 -5.06
CA VAL A 91 0.12 19.70 -5.43
C VAL A 91 -1.39 19.83 -5.40
N ASP A 92 -2.13 18.76 -5.74
CA ASP A 92 -3.61 18.81 -5.82
C ASP A 92 -4.29 18.26 -4.58
N ASP A 93 -3.72 17.24 -3.95
CA ASP A 93 -4.37 16.52 -2.87
C ASP A 93 -3.77 16.76 -1.49
N GLY A 94 -2.74 17.60 -1.41
CA GLY A 94 -2.17 18.02 -0.12
C GLY A 94 -1.32 16.97 0.59
N TYR A 95 -0.79 15.98 -0.14
CA TYR A 95 0.14 15.01 0.44
C TYR A 95 1.48 15.65 0.75
N LEU A 96 2.13 15.17 1.82
CA LEU A 96 3.52 15.50 2.11
C LEU A 96 4.41 14.54 1.33
N CYS A 97 5.25 15.06 0.45
CA CYS A 97 6.13 14.24 -0.40
C CYS A 97 7.58 14.52 -0.11
N TYR A 98 8.41 13.47 -0.07
CA TYR A 98 9.85 13.55 0.20
C TYR A 98 10.56 12.32 -0.36
N GLU A 99 11.89 12.29 -0.29
CA GLU A 99 12.71 11.25 -0.93
C GLU A 99 13.52 10.46 0.09
N PRO A 100 12.89 9.53 0.85
CA PRO A 100 13.63 8.68 1.78
C PRO A 100 14.16 7.43 1.08
N ASP A 101 15.29 6.90 1.56
CA ASP A 101 15.79 5.56 1.18
C ASP A 101 15.86 5.34 -0.33
N GLU A 102 16.35 6.33 -1.06
CA GLU A 102 16.53 6.29 -2.52
C GLU A 102 15.21 6.20 -3.31
N GLY A 103 14.08 6.43 -2.66
CA GLY A 103 12.76 6.40 -3.29
C GLY A 103 12.03 7.73 -3.19
N LEU A 104 10.80 7.73 -3.67
CA LEU A 104 9.86 8.85 -3.56
C LEU A 104 8.71 8.40 -2.66
N ARG A 105 8.34 9.22 -1.68
CA ARG A 105 7.25 8.91 -0.76
C ARG A 105 6.31 10.08 -0.65
N CYS A 106 5.00 9.82 -0.78
CA CYS A 106 3.95 10.78 -0.51
C CYS A 106 3.00 10.19 0.51
N GLU A 107 2.63 10.97 1.52
CA GLU A 107 1.76 10.48 2.58
C GLU A 107 0.78 11.55 3.03
N LYS A 108 -0.39 11.11 3.44
CA LYS A 108 -1.43 11.96 4.00
C LYS A 108 -2.20 11.17 5.05
N SER A 109 -2.46 11.80 6.19
CA SER A 109 -3.22 11.17 7.27
C SER A 109 -4.27 12.15 7.79
N GLY A 110 -5.30 11.62 8.41
CA GLY A 110 -6.38 12.39 8.99
C GLY A 110 -7.30 11.50 9.81
N THR A 111 -8.53 11.92 9.93
CA THR A 111 -9.56 11.16 10.64
C THR A 111 -10.82 11.06 9.79
N ASP A 112 -11.58 9.98 9.97
CA ASP A 112 -12.87 9.84 9.32
C ASP A 112 -13.97 10.57 10.13
N ASP A 113 -15.22 10.41 9.72
CA ASP A 113 -16.38 11.07 10.36
C ASP A 113 -16.64 10.59 11.79
N LEU A 114 -16.06 9.46 12.20
CA LEU A 114 -16.11 8.95 13.57
C LEU A 114 -14.87 9.26 14.39
N GLY A 115 -13.91 10.02 13.83
CA GLY A 115 -12.67 10.33 14.50
C GLY A 115 -11.62 9.22 14.46
N LEU A 116 -11.82 8.16 13.67
CA LEU A 116 -10.84 7.08 13.53
C LEU A 116 -9.72 7.49 12.59
N PRO A 117 -8.47 7.07 12.86
CA PRO A 117 -7.34 7.44 12.00
C PRO A 117 -7.44 6.77 10.63
N VAL A 118 -7.24 7.56 9.59
CA VAL A 118 -7.20 7.10 8.20
C VAL A 118 -6.01 7.72 7.51
N GLY A 119 -5.50 7.07 6.47
CA GLY A 119 -4.41 7.64 5.71
C GLY A 119 -3.99 6.80 4.52
N ARG A 120 -3.04 7.36 3.79
CA ARG A 120 -2.46 6.70 2.62
C ARG A 120 -0.98 7.06 2.52
N THR A 121 -0.16 6.07 2.17
CA THR A 121 1.26 6.23 1.89
C THR A 121 1.55 5.58 0.55
N VAL A 122 2.18 6.32 -0.35
CA VAL A 122 2.64 5.78 -1.63
C VAL A 122 4.15 5.93 -1.67
N TYR A 123 4.84 4.83 -1.96
CA TYR A 123 6.29 4.79 -2.10
C TYR A 123 6.64 4.22 -3.47
N TRP A 124 7.59 4.85 -4.16
CA TRP A 124 8.08 4.37 -5.45
C TRP A 124 9.61 4.36 -5.46
N ARG A 125 10.18 3.27 -5.96
CA ARG A 125 11.63 3.14 -6.12
C ARG A 125 11.93 2.14 -7.23
N ASP A 126 12.83 2.49 -8.14
CA ASP A 126 13.35 1.58 -9.17
C ASP A 126 12.26 0.85 -9.96
N GLY A 127 11.19 1.52 -10.33
CA GLY A 127 10.11 0.94 -11.12
C GLY A 127 9.12 0.08 -10.35
N VAL A 128 9.14 0.13 -9.02
CA VAL A 128 8.22 -0.59 -8.14
C VAL A 128 7.50 0.41 -7.24
N ALA A 129 6.18 0.25 -7.10
CA ALA A 129 5.38 1.08 -6.21
C ALA A 129 4.73 0.26 -5.11
N ILE A 130 4.59 0.89 -3.95
CA ILE A 130 3.87 0.35 -2.79
C ILE A 130 2.83 1.41 -2.40
N ASP A 131 1.56 1.07 -2.53
CA ASP A 131 0.46 1.98 -2.23
C ASP A 131 -0.33 1.39 -1.08
N THR A 132 -0.27 2.02 0.08
CA THR A 132 -0.93 1.54 1.31
C THR A 132 -1.99 2.53 1.74
N GLN A 133 -3.19 2.03 1.98
CA GLN A 133 -4.30 2.78 2.56
C GLN A 133 -4.72 2.11 3.86
N TYR A 134 -4.94 2.90 4.90
CA TYR A 134 -5.40 2.34 6.16
C TYR A 134 -6.60 3.10 6.71
N SER A 135 -7.43 2.36 7.43
CA SER A 135 -8.50 2.89 8.25
C SER A 135 -8.45 2.17 9.59
N ASN A 136 -8.12 2.90 10.66
CA ASN A 136 -8.06 2.40 12.03
C ASN A 136 -7.17 1.15 12.21
N LEU A 137 -6.21 0.92 11.32
CA LEU A 137 -5.28 -0.20 11.37
C LEU A 137 -3.99 0.22 10.67
N ALA A 138 -3.04 0.73 11.43
CA ALA A 138 -1.80 1.28 10.90
C ALA A 138 -0.61 0.78 11.74
N PRO A 139 -0.11 -0.45 11.46
CA PRO A 139 1.06 -0.93 12.18
C PRO A 139 2.24 0.01 11.99
N GLN A 140 2.93 0.34 13.08
CA GLN A 140 4.08 1.22 13.04
C GLN A 140 5.20 0.62 12.20
N GLY A 141 5.79 1.41 11.29
CA GLY A 141 6.87 0.96 10.43
C GLY A 141 6.45 0.04 9.29
N TYR A 142 5.18 0.05 8.94
CA TYR A 142 4.61 -0.86 7.93
C TYR A 142 5.30 -0.71 6.57
N THR A 143 5.32 0.49 6.02
CA THR A 143 5.94 0.73 4.70
C THR A 143 7.44 0.47 4.73
N ALA A 144 8.13 0.88 5.79
CA ALA A 144 9.56 0.63 5.94
C ALA A 144 9.89 -0.87 5.97
N ALA A 145 9.03 -1.67 6.59
CA ALA A 145 9.19 -3.13 6.60
C ALA A 145 9.09 -3.71 5.19
N ILE A 146 8.14 -3.23 4.38
CA ILE A 146 7.99 -3.68 2.99
C ILE A 146 9.20 -3.26 2.15
N VAL A 147 9.66 -2.02 2.29
CA VAL A 147 10.85 -1.52 1.60
C VAL A 147 12.05 -2.41 1.91
N SER A 148 12.25 -2.75 3.17
CA SER A 148 13.34 -3.63 3.60
C SER A 148 13.23 -5.04 2.99
N LYS A 149 12.04 -5.57 2.86
CA LYS A 149 11.82 -6.90 2.25
C LYS A 149 12.11 -6.91 0.75
N ILE A 150 11.81 -5.82 0.05
CA ILE A 150 12.00 -5.75 -1.41
C ILE A 150 13.44 -5.41 -1.78
N TRP A 151 14.04 -4.47 -1.08
CA TRP A 151 15.38 -3.95 -1.45
C TRP A 151 16.49 -4.30 -0.44
N GLY A 152 16.17 -4.90 0.66
CA GLY A 152 17.15 -5.31 1.68
C GLY A 152 17.39 -4.26 2.77
#